data_429d82de4669a42c25fd0d58a10e48f7
#
_entry.id   429d82de4669a42c25fd0d58a10e48f7
#
_cell.length_a   1.000
_cell.length_b   1.000
_cell.length_c   1.000
_cell.angle_alpha   90.00
_cell.angle_beta   90.00
_cell.angle_gamma   90.00
#
_symmetry.space_group_name_H-M   'P 1'
#
loop_
_entity.id
_entity.type
_entity.pdbx_description
1 polymer ?
#
loop_
_entity_poly.entity_id
_entity_poly.type
_entity_poly.pdbx_seq_one_letter_code
_entity_poly.pdbx_strand_id
1 'polypeptide(L)'
;MDLADVEFIAYTSALAERLGRNPALLVELLGTAQGYFRELGCEPVVRPAGLVYEFYVKMWGGKELPLALAPSGVRETLVAALALLAPQYPRLLFIEEPEAHLHPSAVLEYAKLVARAVNSGKYVVVSTHSDHLIVALNNMIALWSIRDRAEELGFDRAHAIDPENIAAYLIRAEGCEAVVERLKVDETGIPESAFAEIVDRLAEARARIYDAIQRVRGSLP
;
A
#
# COMPACT_ATOMS: atom_id res chain seq x y z
N MET A 1 -6.15 -18.43 -16.62
CA MET A 1 -5.09 -17.41 -16.53
C MET A 1 -5.49 -16.32 -17.51
N ASP A 2 -5.84 -15.16 -17.02
CA ASP A 2 -6.21 -14.03 -17.86
C ASP A 2 -4.97 -13.24 -18.36
N LEU A 3 -5.17 -12.17 -19.12
CA LEU A 3 -4.08 -11.38 -19.68
C LEU A 3 -3.28 -10.69 -18.57
N ALA A 4 -3.94 -10.22 -17.53
CA ALA A 4 -3.30 -9.54 -16.39
C ALA A 4 -2.40 -10.50 -15.60
N ASP A 5 -2.84 -11.76 -15.42
CA ASP A 5 -2.01 -12.80 -14.79
C ASP A 5 -0.72 -13.05 -15.60
N VAL A 6 -0.82 -13.11 -16.93
CA VAL A 6 0.34 -13.33 -17.81
C VAL A 6 1.31 -12.15 -17.73
N GLU A 7 0.80 -10.92 -17.76
CA GLU A 7 1.63 -9.71 -17.66
C GLU A 7 2.30 -9.60 -16.29
N PHE A 8 1.59 -9.91 -15.22
CA PHE A 8 2.16 -9.92 -13.87
C PHE A 8 3.29 -10.95 -13.71
N ILE A 9 3.08 -12.19 -14.20
CA ILE A 9 4.11 -13.24 -14.16
C ILE A 9 5.34 -12.85 -14.99
N ALA A 10 5.11 -12.34 -16.21
CA ALA A 10 6.21 -11.90 -17.08
C ALA A 10 7.01 -10.75 -16.44
N TYR A 11 6.31 -9.79 -15.83
CA TYR A 11 6.96 -8.69 -15.12
C TYR A 11 7.74 -9.16 -13.90
N THR A 12 7.17 -10.06 -13.08
CA THR A 12 7.83 -10.62 -11.90
C THR A 12 9.12 -11.33 -12.27
N SER A 13 9.09 -12.14 -13.32
CA SER A 13 10.28 -12.84 -13.83
C SER A 13 11.34 -11.87 -14.37
N ALA A 14 10.93 -10.85 -15.12
CA ALA A 14 11.84 -9.84 -15.64
C ALA A 14 12.48 -9.00 -14.53
N LEU A 15 11.71 -8.68 -13.47
CA LEU A 15 12.22 -7.95 -12.31
C LEU A 15 13.22 -8.82 -11.53
N ALA A 16 12.91 -10.10 -11.29
CA ALA A 16 13.82 -11.03 -10.63
C ALA A 16 15.13 -11.19 -11.39
N GLU A 17 15.06 -11.33 -12.72
CA GLU A 17 16.23 -11.41 -13.61
C GLU A 17 17.10 -10.15 -13.51
N ARG A 18 16.47 -8.97 -13.56
CA ARG A 18 17.17 -7.68 -13.45
C ARG A 18 17.87 -7.51 -12.12
N LEU A 19 17.19 -7.82 -11.02
CA LEU A 19 17.74 -7.69 -9.67
C LEU A 19 18.79 -8.75 -9.38
N GLY A 20 18.61 -9.97 -9.88
CA GLY A 20 19.59 -11.04 -9.76
C GLY A 20 20.90 -10.75 -10.50
N ARG A 21 20.82 -10.10 -11.67
CA ARG A 21 22.00 -9.64 -12.44
C ARG A 21 22.62 -8.36 -11.91
N ASN A 22 21.88 -7.59 -11.11
CA ASN A 22 22.36 -6.35 -10.50
C ASN A 22 22.07 -6.33 -8.97
N PRO A 23 22.85 -7.06 -8.17
CA PRO A 23 22.66 -7.09 -6.71
C PRO A 23 22.79 -5.72 -6.04
N ALA A 24 23.58 -4.79 -6.61
CA ALA A 24 23.71 -3.43 -6.09
C ALA A 24 22.38 -2.67 -6.15
N LEU A 25 21.61 -2.85 -7.24
CA LEU A 25 20.27 -2.28 -7.36
C LEU A 25 19.32 -2.87 -6.33
N LEU A 26 19.37 -4.18 -6.09
CA LEU A 26 18.56 -4.79 -5.04
C LEU A 26 18.87 -4.18 -3.66
N VAL A 27 20.14 -4.04 -3.31
CA VAL A 27 20.56 -3.42 -2.04
C VAL A 27 20.04 -1.97 -1.92
N GLU A 28 20.10 -1.19 -3.00
CA GLU A 28 19.57 0.18 -3.04
C GLU A 28 18.04 0.21 -2.79
N LEU A 29 17.28 -0.65 -3.47
CA LEU A 29 15.82 -0.75 -3.30
C LEU A 29 15.46 -1.19 -1.87
N LEU A 30 16.17 -2.16 -1.31
CA LEU A 30 15.97 -2.62 0.06
C LEU A 30 16.28 -1.52 1.07
N GLY A 31 17.33 -0.74 0.86
CA GLY A 31 17.65 0.43 1.70
C GLY A 31 16.54 1.45 1.68
N THR A 32 15.99 1.74 0.49
CA THR A 32 14.87 2.69 0.32
C THR A 32 13.57 2.19 0.95
N ALA A 33 13.31 0.89 0.91
CA ALA A 33 12.11 0.26 1.47
C ALA A 33 12.33 -0.38 2.85
N GLN A 34 13.40 -0.02 3.56
CA GLN A 34 13.77 -0.66 4.83
C GLN A 34 12.64 -0.63 5.87
N GLY A 35 11.94 0.49 6.01
CA GLY A 35 10.79 0.62 6.90
C GLY A 35 9.72 -0.41 6.58
N TYR A 36 9.35 -0.50 5.32
CA TYR A 36 8.32 -1.41 4.83
C TYR A 36 8.67 -2.88 5.07
N PHE A 37 9.86 -3.33 4.68
CA PHE A 37 10.26 -4.73 4.87
C PHE A 37 10.46 -5.09 6.33
N ARG A 38 10.84 -4.13 7.17
CA ARG A 38 10.86 -4.30 8.63
C ARG A 38 9.46 -4.57 9.19
N GLU A 39 8.45 -3.81 8.77
CA GLU A 39 7.05 -4.03 9.19
C GLU A 39 6.51 -5.39 8.70
N LEU A 40 6.93 -5.85 7.52
CA LEU A 40 6.59 -7.18 7.02
C LEU A 40 7.35 -8.33 7.70
N GLY A 41 8.41 -8.03 8.43
CA GLY A 41 9.22 -9.05 9.08
C GLY A 41 10.04 -9.90 8.13
N CYS A 42 10.42 -9.36 6.97
CA CYS A 42 11.14 -10.10 5.96
C CYS A 42 12.12 -9.22 5.17
N GLU A 43 13.04 -9.88 4.48
CA GLU A 43 13.97 -9.28 3.55
C GLU A 43 13.89 -10.03 2.21
N PRO A 44 13.57 -9.34 1.09
CA PRO A 44 13.61 -9.95 -0.23
C PRO A 44 15.00 -10.42 -0.62
N VAL A 45 15.06 -11.59 -1.22
CA VAL A 45 16.28 -12.20 -1.76
C VAL A 45 15.99 -12.68 -3.18
N VAL A 46 16.95 -12.53 -4.09
CA VAL A 46 16.86 -13.08 -5.44
C VAL A 46 17.89 -14.18 -5.60
N ARG A 47 17.47 -15.35 -6.06
CA ARG A 47 18.32 -16.55 -6.22
C ARG A 47 18.26 -17.07 -7.64
N PRO A 48 19.39 -17.57 -8.18
CA PRO A 48 19.37 -18.32 -9.42
C PRO A 48 18.61 -19.65 -9.24
N ALA A 49 17.69 -19.93 -10.16
CA ALA A 49 16.92 -21.16 -10.26
C ALA A 49 17.06 -21.74 -11.67
N GLY A 50 18.12 -22.52 -11.91
CA GLY A 50 18.51 -22.98 -13.23
C GLY A 50 18.94 -21.85 -14.14
N LEU A 51 18.16 -21.57 -15.21
CA LEU A 51 18.45 -20.51 -16.19
C LEU A 51 17.77 -19.15 -15.87
N VAL A 52 16.99 -19.08 -14.78
CA VAL A 52 16.23 -17.89 -14.39
C VAL A 52 16.57 -17.47 -12.97
N TYR A 53 16.10 -16.31 -12.57
CA TYR A 53 16.14 -15.86 -11.18
C TYR A 53 14.74 -15.88 -10.59
N GLU A 54 14.64 -16.22 -9.31
CA GLU A 54 13.39 -16.27 -8.55
C GLU A 54 13.49 -15.45 -7.26
N PHE A 55 12.33 -14.94 -6.81
CA PHE A 55 12.21 -14.28 -5.52
C PHE A 55 12.07 -15.30 -4.39
N TYR A 56 12.87 -15.06 -3.38
CA TYR A 56 12.80 -15.67 -2.06
C TYR A 56 12.63 -14.56 -1.01
N VAL A 57 12.25 -14.94 0.19
CA VAL A 57 12.18 -14.05 1.33
C VAL A 57 12.89 -14.68 2.52
N LYS A 58 13.76 -13.90 3.14
CA LYS A 58 14.38 -14.25 4.41
C LYS A 58 13.53 -13.68 5.53
N MET A 59 12.91 -14.54 6.32
CA MET A 59 12.08 -14.16 7.46
C MET A 59 12.95 -13.81 8.68
N TRP A 60 12.42 -13.09 9.65
CA TRP A 60 13.13 -12.69 10.87
C TRP A 60 13.81 -13.85 11.61
N GLY A 61 13.26 -15.05 11.57
CA GLY A 61 13.90 -16.25 12.12
C GLY A 61 15.10 -16.76 11.33
N GLY A 62 15.56 -16.05 10.30
CA GLY A 62 16.66 -16.42 9.41
C GLY A 62 16.31 -17.49 8.38
N LYS A 63 15.08 -18.02 8.40
CA LYS A 63 14.61 -19.01 7.44
C LYS A 63 14.31 -18.33 6.11
N GLU A 64 14.84 -18.89 5.04
CA GLU A 64 14.59 -18.46 3.66
C GLU A 64 13.51 -19.34 3.03
N LEU A 65 12.55 -18.71 2.38
CA LEU A 65 11.39 -19.36 1.72
C LEU A 65 11.24 -18.84 0.28
N PRO A 66 10.84 -19.67 -0.68
CA PRO A 66 10.33 -19.18 -1.95
C PRO A 66 9.18 -18.20 -1.73
N LEU A 67 9.08 -17.15 -2.54
CA LEU A 67 8.00 -16.14 -2.41
C LEU A 67 6.61 -16.77 -2.40
N ALA A 68 6.38 -17.82 -3.19
CA ALA A 68 5.10 -18.54 -3.25
C ALA A 68 4.67 -19.17 -1.91
N LEU A 69 5.61 -19.43 -1.01
CA LEU A 69 5.37 -20.00 0.33
C LEU A 69 5.42 -18.95 1.45
N ALA A 70 5.62 -17.68 1.10
CA ALA A 70 5.64 -16.58 2.06
C ALA A 70 4.22 -16.27 2.59
N PRO A 71 4.11 -15.61 3.76
CA PRO A 71 2.84 -15.07 4.23
C PRO A 71 2.16 -14.18 3.18
N SER A 72 0.82 -14.15 3.15
CA SER A 72 0.03 -13.45 2.12
C SER A 72 0.45 -11.98 1.95
N GLY A 73 0.60 -11.22 3.03
CA GLY A 73 1.01 -9.81 2.94
C GLY A 73 2.36 -9.61 2.23
N VAL A 74 3.31 -10.53 2.42
CA VAL A 74 4.59 -10.51 1.70
C VAL A 74 4.42 -10.91 0.25
N ARG A 75 3.71 -12.02 0.01
CA ARG A 75 3.56 -12.60 -1.32
C ARG A 75 2.82 -11.66 -2.27
N GLU A 76 1.75 -11.03 -1.80
CA GLU A 76 0.89 -10.16 -2.62
C GLU A 76 1.53 -8.79 -2.90
N THR A 77 2.34 -8.27 -1.97
CA THR A 77 2.78 -6.88 -2.08
C THR A 77 4.26 -6.69 -2.41
N LEU A 78 5.11 -7.73 -2.23
CA LEU A 78 6.56 -7.59 -2.42
C LEU A 78 6.94 -7.13 -3.83
N VAL A 79 6.38 -7.76 -4.86
CA VAL A 79 6.70 -7.44 -6.25
C VAL A 79 6.24 -6.04 -6.60
N ALA A 80 5.02 -5.65 -6.15
CA ALA A 80 4.50 -4.30 -6.33
C ALA A 80 5.35 -3.25 -5.62
N ALA A 81 5.79 -3.52 -4.37
CA ALA A 81 6.67 -2.64 -3.61
C ALA A 81 8.03 -2.41 -4.31
N LEU A 82 8.64 -3.49 -4.81
CA LEU A 82 9.88 -3.37 -5.59
C LEU A 82 9.65 -2.66 -6.93
N ALA A 83 8.50 -2.88 -7.59
CA ALA A 83 8.13 -2.23 -8.83
C ALA A 83 7.93 -0.71 -8.66
N LEU A 84 7.32 -0.29 -7.56
CA LEU A 84 7.18 1.13 -7.21
C LEU A 84 8.55 1.84 -7.16
N LEU A 85 9.57 1.17 -6.63
CA LEU A 85 10.91 1.74 -6.45
C LEU A 85 11.85 1.51 -7.62
N ALA A 86 11.64 0.46 -8.44
CA ALA A 86 12.55 0.12 -9.53
C ALA A 86 12.69 1.29 -10.52
N PRO A 87 13.91 1.77 -10.84
CA PRO A 87 14.10 2.90 -11.71
C PRO A 87 13.64 2.58 -13.15
N GLN A 88 13.06 3.60 -13.82
CA GLN A 88 12.71 3.62 -15.24
C GLN A 88 11.53 2.72 -15.69
N TYR A 89 11.24 1.61 -15.05
CA TYR A 89 10.20 0.68 -15.47
C TYR A 89 9.61 -0.10 -14.28
N PRO A 90 8.29 -0.29 -14.22
CA PRO A 90 7.26 0.25 -15.11
C PRO A 90 7.00 1.75 -14.84
N ARG A 91 6.52 2.48 -15.86
CA ARG A 91 6.10 3.89 -15.68
C ARG A 91 4.65 4.02 -15.22
N LEU A 92 3.83 3.02 -15.46
CA LEU A 92 2.43 2.94 -15.05
C LEU A 92 2.21 1.64 -14.28
N LEU A 93 1.68 1.76 -13.08
CA LEU A 93 1.30 0.65 -12.23
C LEU A 93 -0.19 0.73 -11.92
N PHE A 94 -0.89 -0.39 -12.08
CA PHE A 94 -2.22 -0.61 -11.54
C PHE A 94 -2.09 -1.58 -10.39
N ILE A 95 -2.53 -1.19 -9.21
CA ILE A 95 -2.40 -1.97 -7.98
C ILE A 95 -3.77 -2.02 -7.32
N GLU A 96 -4.30 -3.23 -7.22
CA GLU A 96 -5.59 -3.48 -6.60
C GLU A 96 -5.40 -3.83 -5.13
N GLU A 97 -6.09 -3.11 -4.26
CA GLU A 97 -6.15 -3.32 -2.81
C GLU A 97 -4.79 -3.70 -2.16
N PRO A 98 -3.73 -2.89 -2.34
CA PRO A 98 -2.40 -3.27 -1.83
C PRO A 98 -2.35 -3.47 -0.32
N GLU A 99 -3.31 -2.94 0.40
CA GLU A 99 -3.42 -3.04 1.86
C GLU A 99 -4.15 -4.29 2.36
N ALA A 100 -4.84 -5.04 1.50
CA ALA A 100 -5.76 -6.12 1.89
C ALA A 100 -5.15 -7.17 2.84
N HIS A 101 -3.85 -7.40 2.75
CA HIS A 101 -3.13 -8.38 3.57
C HIS A 101 -2.05 -7.75 4.46
N LEU A 102 -2.05 -6.41 4.60
CA LEU A 102 -1.07 -5.68 5.38
C LEU A 102 -1.60 -5.35 6.78
N HIS A 103 -0.69 -5.42 7.76
CA HIS A 103 -0.95 -4.79 9.05
C HIS A 103 -1.00 -3.25 8.87
N PRO A 104 -1.85 -2.51 9.61
CA PRO A 104 -1.96 -1.05 9.47
C PRO A 104 -0.63 -0.28 9.53
N SER A 105 0.34 -0.74 10.32
CA SER A 105 1.69 -0.13 10.36
C SER A 105 2.43 -0.26 9.02
N ALA A 106 2.27 -1.38 8.32
CA ALA A 106 2.88 -1.60 7.01
C ALA A 106 2.19 -0.77 5.91
N VAL A 107 0.90 -0.44 6.08
CA VAL A 107 0.16 0.42 5.14
C VAL A 107 0.77 1.83 5.08
N LEU A 108 1.16 2.40 6.24
CA LEU A 108 1.86 3.70 6.26
C LEU A 108 3.19 3.65 5.48
N GLU A 109 3.97 2.60 5.69
CA GLU A 109 5.23 2.43 4.97
C GLU A 109 5.00 2.20 3.47
N TYR A 110 3.93 1.47 3.10
CA TYR A 110 3.55 1.29 1.70
C TYR A 110 3.17 2.62 1.03
N ALA A 111 2.41 3.49 1.71
CA ALA A 111 2.07 4.83 1.22
C ALA A 111 3.33 5.68 0.93
N LYS A 112 4.38 5.54 1.74
CA LYS A 112 5.69 6.18 1.48
C LYS A 112 6.33 5.67 0.18
N LEU A 113 6.20 4.38 -0.15
CA LEU A 113 6.70 3.82 -1.41
C LEU A 113 5.92 4.37 -2.61
N VAL A 114 4.59 4.49 -2.49
CA VAL A 114 3.73 5.12 -3.50
C VAL A 114 4.16 6.57 -3.73
N ALA A 115 4.37 7.34 -2.67
CA ALA A 115 4.84 8.72 -2.75
C ALA A 115 6.17 8.84 -3.50
N ARG A 116 7.14 8.01 -3.17
CA ARG A 116 8.43 7.95 -3.88
C ARG A 116 8.27 7.59 -5.36
N ALA A 117 7.39 6.65 -5.67
CA ALA A 117 7.11 6.26 -7.06
C ALA A 117 6.56 7.44 -7.86
N VAL A 118 5.56 8.14 -7.34
CA VAL A 118 4.96 9.34 -7.97
C VAL A 118 6.02 10.43 -8.15
N ASN A 119 6.81 10.72 -7.13
CA ASN A 119 7.87 11.74 -7.19
C ASN A 119 9.02 11.35 -8.14
N SER A 120 9.19 10.07 -8.45
CA SER A 120 10.12 9.60 -9.50
C SER A 120 9.55 9.66 -10.92
N GLY A 121 8.33 10.18 -11.08
CA GLY A 121 7.65 10.34 -12.39
C GLY A 121 6.88 9.10 -12.84
N LYS A 122 6.50 8.21 -11.93
CA LYS A 122 5.61 7.09 -12.23
C LYS A 122 4.15 7.48 -12.09
N TYR A 123 3.31 6.85 -12.88
CA TYR A 123 1.86 6.88 -12.72
C TYR A 123 1.42 5.66 -11.93
N VAL A 124 0.72 5.88 -10.82
CA VAL A 124 0.24 4.81 -9.93
C VAL A 124 -1.26 4.93 -9.81
N VAL A 125 -1.97 3.89 -10.21
CA VAL A 125 -3.42 3.77 -10.05
C VAL A 125 -3.66 2.72 -8.98
N VAL A 126 -4.37 3.09 -7.91
CA VAL A 126 -4.66 2.21 -6.78
C VAL A 126 -6.17 2.13 -6.59
N SER A 127 -6.73 0.92 -6.51
CA SER A 127 -8.05 0.72 -5.95
C SER A 127 -7.92 0.36 -4.47
N THR A 128 -8.85 0.84 -3.63
CA THR A 128 -8.82 0.56 -2.19
C THR A 128 -10.22 0.63 -1.58
N HIS A 129 -10.45 -0.20 -0.57
CA HIS A 129 -11.59 -0.14 0.33
C HIS A 129 -11.17 0.23 1.76
N SER A 130 -9.92 0.66 1.96
CA SER A 130 -9.35 0.93 3.28
C SER A 130 -9.21 2.41 3.57
N ASP A 131 -9.83 2.85 4.67
CA ASP A 131 -9.58 4.15 5.26
C ASP A 131 -8.11 4.33 5.67
N HIS A 132 -7.46 3.29 6.17
CA HIS A 132 -6.05 3.33 6.59
C HIS A 132 -5.12 3.74 5.44
N LEU A 133 -5.36 3.24 4.22
CA LEU A 133 -4.54 3.63 3.07
C LEU A 133 -4.81 5.08 2.66
N ILE A 134 -6.08 5.51 2.68
CA ILE A 134 -6.45 6.90 2.38
C ILE A 134 -5.83 7.85 3.39
N VAL A 135 -5.95 7.56 4.70
CA VAL A 135 -5.32 8.36 5.77
C VAL A 135 -3.79 8.38 5.62
N ALA A 136 -3.18 7.24 5.30
CA ALA A 136 -1.73 7.20 5.07
C ALA A 136 -1.30 8.04 3.86
N LEU A 137 -2.05 8.02 2.76
CA LEU A 137 -1.81 8.88 1.61
C LEU A 137 -2.08 10.35 1.93
N ASN A 138 -3.13 10.67 2.71
CA ASN A 138 -3.41 12.03 3.17
C ASN A 138 -2.26 12.61 4.01
N ASN A 139 -1.59 11.79 4.81
CA ASN A 139 -0.36 12.22 5.50
C ASN A 139 0.74 12.62 4.51
N MET A 140 0.90 11.89 3.40
CA MET A 140 1.90 12.22 2.36
C MET A 140 1.52 13.48 1.59
N ILE A 141 0.22 13.72 1.38
CA ILE A 141 -0.29 14.95 0.76
C ILE A 141 -0.10 16.17 1.68
N ALA A 142 -0.53 16.06 2.95
CA ALA A 142 -0.37 17.15 3.93
C ALA A 142 1.10 17.53 4.13
N LEU A 143 2.00 16.54 4.07
CA LEU A 143 3.46 16.76 4.17
C LEU A 143 3.98 17.70 3.08
N TRP A 144 3.30 17.82 1.92
CA TRP A 144 3.72 18.70 0.84
C TRP A 144 3.88 20.16 1.25
N SER A 145 2.97 20.67 2.09
CA SER A 145 2.98 22.04 2.58
C SER A 145 4.20 22.37 3.44
N ILE A 146 4.80 21.36 4.05
CA ILE A 146 5.96 21.48 4.96
C ILE A 146 7.12 20.57 4.56
N ARG A 147 7.19 20.16 3.29
CA ARG A 147 8.15 19.16 2.79
C ARG A 147 9.61 19.46 3.06
N ASP A 148 9.95 20.75 3.18
CA ASP A 148 11.33 21.19 3.50
C ASP A 148 11.70 20.91 4.96
N ARG A 149 10.72 20.58 5.80
CA ARG A 149 10.87 20.18 7.20
C ARG A 149 10.47 18.74 7.47
N ALA A 150 10.30 17.91 6.43
CA ALA A 150 9.85 16.54 6.55
C ALA A 150 10.74 15.69 7.48
N GLU A 151 12.06 15.91 7.45
CA GLU A 151 13.03 15.18 8.28
C GLU A 151 12.83 15.44 9.78
N GLU A 152 12.39 16.63 10.18
CA GLU A 152 12.07 16.93 11.58
C GLU A 152 10.91 16.09 12.12
N LEU A 153 10.06 15.59 11.22
CA LEU A 153 8.91 14.75 11.53
C LEU A 153 9.17 13.24 11.28
N GLY A 154 10.41 12.87 10.93
CA GLY A 154 10.77 11.48 10.65
C GLY A 154 10.35 10.99 9.26
N PHE A 155 10.07 11.92 8.34
CA PHE A 155 9.80 11.62 6.93
C PHE A 155 10.95 12.11 6.05
N ASP A 156 11.08 11.50 4.87
CA ASP A 156 11.94 12.02 3.81
C ASP A 156 11.12 13.01 2.94
N ARG A 157 11.77 14.01 2.38
CA ARG A 157 11.15 14.95 1.43
C ARG A 157 10.48 14.22 0.24
N ALA A 158 11.03 13.08 -0.18
CA ALA A 158 10.46 12.25 -1.24
C ALA A 158 9.15 11.56 -0.87
N HIS A 159 8.71 11.63 0.39
CA HIS A 159 7.40 11.14 0.82
C HIS A 159 6.28 12.18 0.63
N ALA A 160 6.60 13.46 0.41
CA ALA A 160 5.59 14.49 0.19
C ALA A 160 5.02 14.40 -1.23
N ILE A 161 3.70 14.33 -1.35
CA ILE A 161 3.00 14.28 -2.65
C ILE A 161 2.30 15.63 -2.90
N ASP A 162 2.59 16.23 -4.06
CA ASP A 162 1.87 17.41 -4.51
C ASP A 162 0.39 17.05 -4.76
N PRO A 163 -0.58 17.71 -4.09
CA PRO A 163 -2.01 17.45 -4.30
C PRO A 163 -2.44 17.63 -5.75
N GLU A 164 -1.77 18.47 -6.54
CA GLU A 164 -2.05 18.64 -7.97
C GLU A 164 -1.71 17.39 -8.81
N ASN A 165 -0.88 16.49 -8.29
CA ASN A 165 -0.51 15.23 -8.95
C ASN A 165 -1.43 14.07 -8.59
N ILE A 166 -2.55 14.32 -7.87
CA ILE A 166 -3.48 13.29 -7.42
C ILE A 166 -4.86 13.51 -8.02
N ALA A 167 -5.46 12.42 -8.46
CA ALA A 167 -6.88 12.34 -8.79
C ALA A 167 -7.51 11.20 -7.99
N ALA A 168 -8.59 11.49 -7.28
CA ALA A 168 -9.35 10.52 -6.50
C ALA A 168 -10.77 10.40 -7.07
N TYR A 169 -11.27 9.17 -7.11
CA TYR A 169 -12.60 8.85 -7.61
C TYR A 169 -13.31 7.91 -6.63
N LEU A 170 -14.55 8.23 -6.32
CA LEU A 170 -15.44 7.36 -5.56
C LEU A 170 -16.37 6.64 -6.53
N ILE A 171 -16.39 5.30 -6.41
CA ILE A 171 -17.28 4.45 -7.20
C ILE A 171 -18.40 3.96 -6.28
N ARG A 172 -19.65 4.24 -6.66
CA ARG A 172 -20.85 3.84 -5.89
C ARG A 172 -21.82 3.09 -6.80
N ALA A 173 -22.55 2.13 -6.21
CA ALA A 173 -23.66 1.50 -6.88
C ALA A 173 -24.94 2.33 -6.68
N GLU A 174 -25.61 2.69 -7.76
CA GLU A 174 -26.92 3.33 -7.76
C GLU A 174 -27.90 2.48 -8.58
N GLY A 175 -28.71 1.69 -7.89
CA GLY A 175 -29.59 0.70 -8.54
C GLY A 175 -28.78 -0.37 -9.25
N CYS A 176 -28.87 -0.44 -10.60
CA CYS A 176 -28.12 -1.38 -11.43
C CYS A 176 -26.92 -0.75 -12.13
N GLU A 177 -26.57 0.49 -11.81
CA GLU A 177 -25.49 1.23 -12.44
C GLU A 177 -24.37 1.52 -11.45
N ALA A 178 -23.15 1.68 -11.97
CA ALA A 178 -22.02 2.19 -11.22
C ALA A 178 -21.82 3.67 -11.54
N VAL A 179 -21.83 4.52 -10.52
CA VAL A 179 -21.59 5.96 -10.66
C VAL A 179 -20.18 6.26 -10.18
N VAL A 180 -19.43 6.99 -11.01
CA VAL A 180 -18.07 7.43 -10.72
C VAL A 180 -18.09 8.92 -10.43
N GLU A 181 -17.75 9.31 -9.21
CA GLU A 181 -17.64 10.67 -8.75
C GLU A 181 -16.18 11.07 -8.59
N ARG A 182 -15.76 12.17 -9.21
CA ARG A 182 -14.43 12.72 -8.97
C ARG A 182 -14.43 13.51 -7.66
N LEU A 183 -13.59 13.09 -6.72
CA LEU A 183 -13.41 13.79 -5.45
C LEU A 183 -12.45 14.97 -5.62
N LYS A 184 -12.70 16.04 -4.87
CA LYS A 184 -11.78 17.19 -4.81
C LYS A 184 -10.66 16.83 -3.82
N VAL A 185 -9.45 16.75 -4.33
CA VAL A 185 -8.24 16.63 -3.50
C VAL A 185 -7.68 18.04 -3.29
N ASP A 186 -7.29 18.35 -2.07
CA ASP A 186 -6.64 19.60 -1.70
C ASP A 186 -5.46 19.36 -0.75
N GLU A 187 -4.94 20.40 -0.11
CA GLU A 187 -3.81 20.34 0.82
C GLU A 187 -4.06 19.49 2.06
N THR A 188 -5.31 19.19 2.39
CA THR A 188 -5.69 18.31 3.50
C THR A 188 -5.82 16.85 3.06
N GLY A 189 -5.87 16.58 1.75
CA GLY A 189 -5.90 15.25 1.16
C GLY A 189 -7.18 14.90 0.43
N ILE A 190 -7.43 13.61 0.34
CA ILE A 190 -8.61 12.97 -0.24
C ILE A 190 -9.73 12.99 0.81
N PRO A 191 -10.96 13.41 0.48
CA PRO A 191 -12.07 13.42 1.44
C PRO A 191 -12.36 12.03 2.03
N GLU A 192 -12.42 11.95 3.36
CA GLU A 192 -12.66 10.70 4.11
C GLU A 192 -14.16 10.46 4.39
N SER A 193 -15.05 11.30 3.85
CA SER A 193 -16.49 11.26 4.15
C SER A 193 -17.15 9.92 3.85
N ALA A 194 -16.70 9.20 2.83
CA ALA A 194 -17.25 7.88 2.49
C ALA A 194 -17.00 6.82 3.60
N PHE A 195 -15.91 6.96 4.35
CA PHE A 195 -15.58 6.08 5.47
C PHE A 195 -16.22 6.55 6.78
N ALA A 196 -16.36 7.87 6.98
CA ALA A 196 -16.98 8.46 8.17
C ALA A 196 -18.40 7.93 8.38
N GLU A 197 -19.21 7.82 7.33
CA GLU A 197 -20.58 7.28 7.41
C GLU A 197 -20.61 5.85 7.97
N ILE A 198 -19.66 4.99 7.58
CA ILE A 198 -19.58 3.61 8.09
C ILE A 198 -19.16 3.59 9.57
N VAL A 199 -18.19 4.43 9.93
CA VAL A 199 -17.74 4.56 11.33
C VAL A 199 -18.89 5.02 12.22
N ASP A 200 -19.68 6.01 11.79
CA ASP A 200 -20.84 6.52 12.51
C ASP A 200 -21.91 5.43 12.70
N ARG A 201 -22.23 4.67 11.65
CA ARG A 201 -23.17 3.54 11.72
C ARG A 201 -22.72 2.46 12.70
N LEU A 202 -21.42 2.15 12.73
CA LEU A 202 -20.84 1.18 13.68
C LEU A 202 -20.92 1.72 15.13
N ALA A 203 -20.63 3.01 15.32
CA ALA A 203 -20.72 3.67 16.62
C ALA A 203 -22.17 3.68 17.15
N GLU A 204 -23.16 4.01 16.32
CA GLU A 204 -24.57 3.94 16.66
C GLU A 204 -25.04 2.51 17.02
N ALA A 205 -24.60 1.50 16.24
CA ALA A 205 -24.91 0.11 16.54
C ALA A 205 -24.33 -0.29 17.91
N ARG A 206 -23.10 0.10 18.19
CA ARG A 206 -22.45 -0.12 19.48
C ARG A 206 -23.19 0.56 20.62
N ALA A 207 -23.58 1.82 20.47
CA ALA A 207 -24.36 2.55 21.50
C ALA A 207 -25.64 1.83 21.83
N ARG A 208 -26.41 1.40 20.81
CA ARG A 208 -27.66 0.64 21.02
C ARG A 208 -27.44 -0.67 21.79
N ILE A 209 -26.34 -1.38 21.52
CA ILE A 209 -25.98 -2.61 22.23
C ILE A 209 -25.66 -2.30 23.71
N TYR A 210 -24.87 -1.26 23.98
CA TYR A 210 -24.52 -0.88 25.34
C TYR A 210 -25.75 -0.45 26.16
N ASP A 211 -26.67 0.30 25.56
CA ASP A 211 -27.94 0.70 26.22
C ASP A 211 -28.78 -0.54 26.57
N ALA A 212 -28.87 -1.51 25.69
CA ALA A 212 -29.56 -2.77 25.96
C ALA A 212 -28.91 -3.55 27.13
N ILE A 213 -27.57 -3.63 27.15
CA ILE A 213 -26.84 -4.28 28.25
C ILE A 213 -27.12 -3.58 29.59
N GLN A 214 -27.13 -2.25 29.65
CA GLN A 214 -27.40 -1.50 30.87
C GLN A 214 -28.84 -1.75 31.38
N ARG A 215 -29.83 -1.78 30.50
CA ARG A 215 -31.22 -2.11 30.86
C ARG A 215 -31.35 -3.51 31.48
N VAL A 216 -30.69 -4.51 30.90
CA VAL A 216 -30.69 -5.87 31.43
C VAL A 216 -29.99 -5.94 32.78
N ARG A 217 -28.85 -5.26 32.96
CA ARG A 217 -28.12 -5.22 34.25
C ARG A 217 -28.86 -4.44 35.34
N GLY A 218 -29.56 -3.37 34.98
CA GLY A 218 -30.36 -2.57 35.92
C GLY A 218 -31.71 -3.22 36.31
N SER A 219 -32.12 -4.28 35.59
CA SER A 219 -33.32 -5.07 35.89
C SER A 219 -33.05 -6.37 36.66
N LEU A 220 -31.78 -6.66 36.99
CA LEU A 220 -31.42 -7.77 37.89
C LEU A 220 -31.52 -7.28 39.34
N PRO A 221 -32.29 -7.96 40.23
CA PRO A 221 -32.49 -7.58 41.63
C PRO A 221 -31.23 -7.68 42.46
#